data_f7a2546d2c26d107133e6f373eebe1e3
#
_entry.id   f7a2546d2c26d107133e6f373eebe1e3
#
_cell.length_a   1.000
_cell.length_b   1.000
_cell.length_c   1.000
_cell.angle_alpha   90.00
_cell.angle_beta   90.00
_cell.angle_gamma   90.00
#
_symmetry.space_group_name_H-M   'P 1'
#
loop_
_entity.id
_entity.type
_entity.pdbx_description
1 polymer ?
#
loop_
_entity_poly.entity_id
_entity_poly.type
_entity_poly.pdbx_seq_one_letter_code
_entity_poly.pdbx_strand_id
1 'polypeptide(L)'
;PGNINFHTGNIPKVLGGITSNCALIGNALYKNVVTEVVKVKDTSTAEMTKLLENIHRAVNIGLMNELKPLAEKMGVDLYEVIKAASTKPFGFVPYYPGPGLGGHCIPIDPFYLTWKAREYGMHTRFIELAGEINSSMPDYVVNQTSNALNKFGKPLKNSKVLILGISYKKNIDDI
;
A
#
# COMPACT_ATOMS: atom_id res chain seq x y z
N PRO A 1 -0.04 -7.65 10.02
CA PRO A 1 1.10 -8.26 10.70
C PRO A 1 1.99 -7.19 11.35
N GLY A 2 2.73 -7.56 12.42
CA GLY A 2 3.67 -6.66 13.10
C GLY A 2 3.07 -5.56 13.98
N ASN A 3 1.76 -5.47 14.12
CA ASN A 3 1.12 -4.50 15.02
C ASN A 3 0.68 -5.21 16.31
N ILE A 4 1.21 -4.77 17.44
CA ILE A 4 0.94 -5.38 18.76
C ILE A 4 -0.49 -5.11 19.24
N ASN A 5 -1.07 -3.99 18.82
CA ASN A 5 -2.38 -3.54 19.28
C ASN A 5 -3.55 -4.12 18.47
N PHE A 6 -3.27 -4.68 17.27
CA PHE A 6 -4.29 -5.19 16.37
C PHE A 6 -4.04 -6.65 16.01
N HIS A 7 -5.04 -7.47 16.25
CA HIS A 7 -5.07 -8.90 15.93
C HIS A 7 -6.44 -9.26 15.34
N THR A 8 -6.58 -10.48 14.85
CA THR A 8 -7.81 -10.93 14.15
C THR A 8 -9.08 -10.69 14.95
N GLY A 9 -9.04 -10.84 16.27
CA GLY A 9 -10.20 -10.71 17.13
C GLY A 9 -10.68 -9.27 17.36
N ASN A 10 -9.76 -8.27 17.34
CA ASN A 10 -10.13 -6.88 17.64
C ASN A 10 -10.20 -5.97 16.40
N ILE A 11 -10.00 -6.52 15.21
CA ILE A 11 -10.21 -5.79 13.95
C ILE A 11 -11.62 -6.08 13.45
N PRO A 12 -12.47 -5.05 13.21
CA PRO A 12 -13.79 -5.24 12.63
C PRO A 12 -13.74 -6.04 11.33
N LYS A 13 -14.70 -6.92 11.12
CA LYS A 13 -14.82 -7.74 9.92
C LYS A 13 -16.02 -7.31 9.09
N VAL A 14 -15.79 -7.01 7.82
CA VAL A 14 -16.86 -6.75 6.86
C VAL A 14 -17.43 -8.08 6.40
N LEU A 15 -18.75 -8.22 6.44
CA LEU A 15 -19.48 -9.43 6.09
C LEU A 15 -20.58 -9.12 5.08
N GLY A 16 -20.51 -9.75 3.90
CA GLY A 16 -21.58 -9.83 2.92
C GLY A 16 -22.03 -11.28 2.72
N GLY A 17 -23.32 -11.48 2.52
CA GLY A 17 -23.89 -12.80 2.22
C GLY A 17 -24.53 -12.83 0.83
N ILE A 18 -24.49 -13.99 0.16
CA ILE A 18 -25.22 -14.20 -1.12
C ILE A 18 -26.73 -14.10 -0.86
N THR A 19 -27.20 -14.62 0.27
CA THR A 19 -28.58 -14.53 0.73
C THR A 19 -28.65 -13.95 2.14
N SER A 20 -29.83 -13.50 2.55
CA SER A 20 -30.05 -13.02 3.93
C SER A 20 -29.71 -14.10 4.97
N ASN A 21 -30.02 -15.36 4.67
CA ASN A 21 -29.69 -16.47 5.57
C ASN A 21 -28.18 -16.71 5.65
N CYS A 22 -27.44 -16.61 4.54
CA CYS A 22 -25.99 -16.68 4.55
C CYS A 22 -25.39 -15.56 5.41
N ALA A 23 -25.90 -14.33 5.29
CA ALA A 23 -25.46 -13.20 6.09
C ALA A 23 -25.77 -13.40 7.60
N LEU A 24 -26.93 -13.96 7.93
CA LEU A 24 -27.31 -14.26 9.33
C LEU A 24 -26.39 -15.32 9.94
N ILE A 25 -26.17 -16.42 9.25
CA ILE A 25 -25.30 -17.52 9.70
C ILE A 25 -23.84 -17.02 9.85
N GLY A 26 -23.33 -16.34 8.84
CA GLY A 26 -21.98 -15.76 8.87
C GLY A 26 -21.82 -14.78 10.03
N ASN A 27 -22.79 -13.91 10.25
CA ASN A 27 -22.76 -12.98 11.38
C ASN A 27 -22.79 -13.71 12.73
N ALA A 28 -23.61 -14.75 12.89
CA ALA A 28 -23.66 -15.55 14.11
C ALA A 28 -22.33 -16.24 14.40
N LEU A 29 -21.65 -16.75 13.35
CA LEU A 29 -20.34 -17.36 13.47
C LEU A 29 -19.27 -16.34 13.88
N TYR A 30 -19.14 -15.25 13.12
CA TYR A 30 -18.04 -14.27 13.30
C TYR A 30 -18.17 -13.48 14.60
N LYS A 31 -19.37 -13.23 15.12
CA LYS A 31 -19.58 -12.57 16.42
C LYS A 31 -18.91 -13.28 17.60
N ASN A 32 -18.65 -14.58 17.47
CA ASN A 32 -17.94 -15.35 18.51
C ASN A 32 -16.41 -15.21 18.42
N VAL A 33 -15.89 -14.64 17.34
CA VAL A 33 -14.45 -14.60 17.05
C VAL A 33 -13.91 -13.18 17.03
N VAL A 34 -14.74 -12.20 16.63
CA VAL A 34 -14.34 -10.81 16.47
C VAL A 34 -15.22 -9.87 17.28
N THR A 35 -14.65 -8.75 17.69
CA THR A 35 -15.36 -7.74 18.50
C THR A 35 -16.50 -7.06 17.75
N GLU A 36 -16.35 -6.91 16.43
CA GLU A 36 -17.32 -6.20 15.60
C GLU A 36 -17.46 -6.85 14.22
N VAL A 37 -18.71 -7.01 13.77
CA VAL A 37 -19.06 -7.44 12.42
C VAL A 37 -19.84 -6.33 11.72
N VAL A 38 -19.24 -5.75 10.68
CA VAL A 38 -19.85 -4.73 9.83
C VAL A 38 -20.59 -5.44 8.69
N LYS A 39 -21.91 -5.46 8.75
CA LYS A 39 -22.73 -6.10 7.70
C LYS A 39 -22.90 -5.17 6.51
N VAL A 40 -22.66 -5.70 5.32
CA VAL A 40 -22.90 -5.03 4.04
C VAL A 40 -23.93 -5.81 3.24
N LYS A 41 -24.42 -5.19 2.16
CA LYS A 41 -25.54 -5.68 1.36
C LYS A 41 -25.30 -7.08 0.80
N ASP A 42 -24.12 -7.32 0.24
CA ASP A 42 -23.76 -8.53 -0.50
C ASP A 42 -22.26 -8.82 -0.48
N THR A 43 -21.85 -9.95 -1.03
CA THR A 43 -20.45 -10.37 -1.12
C THR A 43 -19.62 -9.41 -1.94
N SER A 44 -20.16 -8.89 -3.05
CA SER A 44 -19.44 -7.96 -3.94
C SER A 44 -19.08 -6.66 -3.21
N THR A 45 -19.98 -6.15 -2.36
CA THR A 45 -19.71 -4.98 -1.52
C THR A 45 -18.59 -5.28 -0.51
N ALA A 46 -18.60 -6.47 0.10
CA ALA A 46 -17.55 -6.87 1.04
C ALA A 46 -16.17 -6.99 0.35
N GLU A 47 -16.11 -7.60 -0.82
CA GLU A 47 -14.90 -7.71 -1.64
C GLU A 47 -14.39 -6.33 -2.08
N MET A 48 -15.27 -5.48 -2.59
CA MET A 48 -14.92 -4.12 -3.03
C MET A 48 -14.37 -3.28 -1.88
N THR A 49 -14.90 -3.46 -0.66
CA THR A 49 -14.36 -2.78 0.54
C THR A 49 -12.88 -3.12 0.73
N LYS A 50 -12.53 -4.40 0.64
CA LYS A 50 -11.14 -4.84 0.79
C LYS A 50 -10.23 -4.34 -0.33
N LEU A 51 -10.73 -4.38 -1.57
CA LEU A 51 -9.99 -3.83 -2.72
C LEU A 51 -9.77 -2.33 -2.55
N LEU A 52 -10.79 -1.57 -2.12
CA LEU A 52 -10.67 -0.13 -1.89
C LEU A 52 -9.61 0.21 -0.85
N GLU A 53 -9.51 -0.53 0.27
CA GLU A 53 -8.47 -0.34 1.27
C GLU A 53 -7.07 -0.52 0.69
N ASN A 54 -6.86 -1.52 -0.17
CA ASN A 54 -5.58 -1.81 -0.79
C ASN A 54 -5.24 -0.78 -1.87
N ILE A 55 -6.21 -0.41 -2.70
CA ILE A 55 -6.08 0.63 -3.73
C ILE A 55 -5.74 1.97 -3.09
N HIS A 56 -6.43 2.35 -2.03
CA HIS A 56 -6.16 3.59 -1.30
C HIS A 56 -4.70 3.67 -0.84
N ARG A 57 -4.15 2.58 -0.30
CA ARG A 57 -2.73 2.52 0.07
C ARG A 57 -1.81 2.61 -1.15
N ALA A 58 -2.05 1.82 -2.18
CA ALA A 58 -1.23 1.78 -3.39
C ALA A 58 -1.15 3.14 -4.08
N VAL A 59 -2.29 3.83 -4.24
CA VAL A 59 -2.37 5.14 -4.89
C VAL A 59 -1.67 6.21 -4.06
N ASN A 60 -1.88 6.24 -2.74
CA ASN A 60 -1.24 7.25 -1.89
C ASN A 60 0.27 7.03 -1.74
N ILE A 61 0.75 5.77 -1.72
CA ILE A 61 2.18 5.49 -1.77
C ILE A 61 2.75 5.90 -3.14
N GLY A 62 2.04 5.61 -4.24
CA GLY A 62 2.42 6.04 -5.58
C GLY A 62 2.57 7.56 -5.68
N LEU A 63 1.64 8.32 -5.11
CA LEU A 63 1.75 9.78 -5.04
C LEU A 63 3.02 10.23 -4.30
N MET A 64 3.35 9.62 -3.16
CA MET A 64 4.59 9.95 -2.42
C MET A 64 5.84 9.55 -3.21
N ASN A 65 5.79 8.44 -3.92
CA ASN A 65 6.87 7.97 -4.77
C ASN A 65 7.10 8.88 -5.98
N GLU A 66 6.04 9.40 -6.58
CA GLU A 66 6.12 10.40 -7.66
C GLU A 66 6.70 11.74 -7.18
N LEU A 67 6.31 12.18 -5.99
CA LEU A 67 6.80 13.42 -5.40
C LEU A 67 8.27 13.33 -4.95
N LYS A 68 8.78 12.14 -4.63
CA LYS A 68 10.14 11.98 -4.09
C LYS A 68 11.23 12.51 -5.04
N PRO A 69 11.31 12.09 -6.32
CA PRO A 69 12.31 12.62 -7.25
C PRO A 69 12.11 14.12 -7.56
N LEU A 70 10.87 14.61 -7.55
CA LEU A 70 10.59 16.03 -7.74
C LEU A 70 11.13 16.86 -6.57
N ALA A 71 10.81 16.48 -5.33
CA ALA A 71 11.28 17.16 -4.12
C ALA A 71 12.81 17.19 -4.06
N GLU A 72 13.48 16.09 -4.41
CA GLU A 72 14.96 16.05 -4.49
C GLU A 72 15.53 17.07 -5.50
N LYS A 73 14.93 17.17 -6.68
CA LYS A 73 15.36 18.16 -7.69
C LYS A 73 15.13 19.61 -7.23
N MET A 74 14.13 19.83 -6.38
CA MET A 74 13.82 21.13 -5.78
C MET A 74 14.67 21.43 -4.54
N GLY A 75 15.48 20.48 -4.05
CA GLY A 75 16.23 20.61 -2.81
C GLY A 75 15.37 20.58 -1.55
N VAL A 76 14.19 19.97 -1.63
CA VAL A 76 13.21 19.85 -0.53
C VAL A 76 13.25 18.43 0.05
N ASP A 77 13.27 18.32 1.39
CA ASP A 77 13.13 17.04 2.05
C ASP A 77 11.65 16.65 2.15
N LEU A 78 11.24 15.68 1.32
CA LEU A 78 9.86 15.18 1.31
C LEU A 78 9.43 14.58 2.66
N TYR A 79 10.35 13.99 3.43
CA TYR A 79 10.00 13.44 4.74
C TYR A 79 9.66 14.54 5.75
N GLU A 80 10.37 15.67 5.69
CA GLU A 80 10.04 16.85 6.50
C GLU A 80 8.68 17.43 6.10
N VAL A 81 8.40 17.52 4.80
CA VAL A 81 7.10 17.97 4.28
C VAL A 81 5.97 17.08 4.78
N ILE A 82 6.11 15.75 4.68
CA ILE A 82 5.10 14.80 5.17
C ILE A 82 4.90 14.96 6.68
N LYS A 83 5.98 15.09 7.44
CA LYS A 83 5.92 15.30 8.89
C LYS A 83 5.19 16.59 9.25
N ALA A 84 5.47 17.68 8.54
CA ALA A 84 4.79 18.97 8.74
C ALA A 84 3.30 18.87 8.36
N ALA A 85 2.97 18.25 7.22
CA ALA A 85 1.59 18.03 6.81
C ALA A 85 0.79 17.16 7.81
N SER A 86 1.46 16.22 8.46
CA SER A 86 0.85 15.31 9.46
C SER A 86 0.46 16.02 10.76
N THR A 87 0.91 17.25 10.99
CA THR A 87 0.46 18.05 12.15
C THR A 87 -0.97 18.55 11.99
N LYS A 88 -1.51 18.53 10.78
CA LYS A 88 -2.89 18.91 10.52
C LYS A 88 -3.84 17.84 11.10
N PRO A 89 -4.82 18.22 11.94
CA PRO A 89 -5.65 17.23 12.66
C PRO A 89 -6.69 16.54 11.77
N PHE A 90 -6.86 16.96 10.52
CA PHE A 90 -7.83 16.40 9.57
C PHE A 90 -7.36 16.56 8.12
N GLY A 91 -7.91 15.73 7.23
CA GLY A 91 -7.72 15.86 5.78
C GLY A 91 -6.38 15.38 5.23
N PHE A 92 -5.46 14.90 6.08
CA PHE A 92 -4.19 14.33 5.67
C PHE A 92 -3.90 13.03 6.42
N VAL A 93 -3.61 11.97 5.68
CA VAL A 93 -3.12 10.70 6.21
C VAL A 93 -1.70 10.49 5.67
N PRO A 94 -0.67 10.38 6.52
CA PRO A 94 0.70 10.26 6.05
C PRO A 94 0.97 8.92 5.39
N TYR A 95 1.50 8.98 4.18
CA TYR A 95 2.16 7.90 3.47
C TYR A 95 3.58 8.31 3.16
N TYR A 96 4.48 7.35 3.02
CA TYR A 96 5.90 7.61 2.83
C TYR A 96 6.38 6.98 1.54
N PRO A 97 7.34 7.63 0.83
CA PRO A 97 7.98 7.03 -0.32
C PRO A 97 8.85 5.85 0.10
N GLY A 98 9.01 4.90 -0.81
CA GLY A 98 9.82 3.71 -0.59
C GLY A 98 10.35 3.14 -1.91
N PRO A 99 11.11 2.03 -1.85
CA PRO A 99 11.66 1.37 -3.05
C PRO A 99 10.61 0.59 -3.85
N GLY A 100 9.36 0.90 -3.69
CA GLY A 100 8.20 0.22 -4.28
C GLY A 100 7.17 -0.14 -3.23
N LEU A 101 6.23 -1.02 -3.61
CA LEU A 101 5.26 -1.62 -2.70
C LEU A 101 5.83 -2.92 -2.13
N GLY A 102 5.71 -3.11 -0.85
CA GLY A 102 6.02 -4.39 -0.24
C GLY A 102 4.77 -5.21 0.08
N GLY A 103 4.97 -6.50 0.41
CA GLY A 103 3.92 -7.42 0.79
C GLY A 103 3.19 -8.06 -0.39
N HIS A 104 2.15 -8.84 -0.08
CA HIS A 104 1.49 -9.73 -1.03
C HIS A 104 0.27 -9.08 -1.70
N CYS A 105 -0.55 -8.34 -0.92
CA CYS A 105 -1.85 -7.87 -1.38
C CYS A 105 -1.78 -6.52 -2.13
N ILE A 106 -1.03 -5.54 -1.60
CA ILE A 106 -1.02 -4.18 -2.17
C ILE A 106 -0.45 -4.13 -3.59
N PRO A 107 0.59 -4.91 -3.96
CA PRO A 107 1.10 -4.95 -5.32
C PRO A 107 0.18 -5.67 -6.32
N ILE A 108 -0.74 -6.51 -5.87
CA ILE A 108 -1.49 -7.44 -6.72
C ILE A 108 -2.99 -7.13 -6.76
N ASP A 109 -3.64 -6.97 -5.61
CA ASP A 109 -5.09 -6.85 -5.51
C ASP A 109 -5.68 -5.70 -6.36
N PRO A 110 -5.06 -4.50 -6.46
CA PRO A 110 -5.57 -3.44 -7.31
C PRO A 110 -5.71 -3.84 -8.77
N PHE A 111 -4.83 -4.71 -9.28
CA PHE A 111 -4.85 -5.14 -10.67
C PHE A 111 -5.96 -6.14 -10.99
N TYR A 112 -6.46 -6.90 -10.00
CA TYR A 112 -7.69 -7.69 -10.18
C TYR A 112 -8.87 -6.79 -10.49
N LEU A 113 -9.00 -5.64 -9.81
CA LEU A 113 -10.05 -4.69 -10.12
C LEU A 113 -9.84 -4.03 -11.49
N THR A 114 -8.60 -3.71 -11.86
CA THR A 114 -8.25 -3.21 -13.20
C THR A 114 -8.67 -4.19 -14.29
N TRP A 115 -8.37 -5.47 -14.12
CA TRP A 115 -8.79 -6.52 -15.04
C TRP A 115 -10.32 -6.61 -15.10
N LYS A 116 -11.00 -6.62 -13.96
CA LYS A 116 -12.46 -6.71 -13.89
C LYS A 116 -13.15 -5.48 -14.50
N ALA A 117 -12.59 -4.29 -14.33
CA ALA A 117 -13.14 -3.05 -14.88
C ALA A 117 -13.24 -3.08 -16.40
N ARG A 118 -12.31 -3.77 -17.08
CA ARG A 118 -12.33 -3.92 -18.55
C ARG A 118 -13.56 -4.70 -19.06
N GLU A 119 -14.09 -5.62 -18.28
CA GLU A 119 -15.34 -6.30 -18.60
C GLU A 119 -16.54 -5.34 -18.67
N TYR A 120 -16.46 -4.22 -17.95
CA TYR A 120 -17.44 -3.12 -17.94
C TYR A 120 -17.08 -1.98 -18.90
N GLY A 121 -16.06 -2.16 -19.76
CA GLY A 121 -15.60 -1.13 -20.69
C GLY A 121 -14.89 0.06 -20.00
N MET A 122 -14.39 -0.12 -18.77
CA MET A 122 -13.76 0.94 -17.99
C MET A 122 -12.26 0.72 -17.81
N HIS A 123 -11.51 1.84 -17.69
CA HIS A 123 -10.10 1.86 -17.36
C HIS A 123 -9.90 2.53 -15.99
N THR A 124 -9.13 1.88 -15.13
CA THR A 124 -8.84 2.36 -13.78
C THR A 124 -7.53 3.17 -13.76
N ARG A 125 -7.55 4.37 -14.34
CA ARG A 125 -6.36 5.19 -14.59
C ARG A 125 -5.49 5.44 -13.35
N PHE A 126 -6.09 5.76 -12.21
CA PHE A 126 -5.35 5.99 -10.96
C PHE A 126 -4.65 4.72 -10.46
N ILE A 127 -5.28 3.57 -10.60
CA ILE A 127 -4.72 2.28 -10.15
C ILE A 127 -3.56 1.89 -11.06
N GLU A 128 -3.76 1.99 -12.38
CA GLU A 128 -2.74 1.65 -13.38
C GLU A 128 -1.53 2.56 -13.25
N LEU A 129 -1.73 3.87 -13.15
CA LEU A 129 -0.67 4.86 -12.97
C LEU A 129 0.10 4.64 -11.65
N ALA A 130 -0.61 4.43 -10.54
CA ALA A 130 0.04 4.15 -9.26
C ALA A 130 0.88 2.87 -9.31
N GLY A 131 0.41 1.85 -10.03
CA GLY A 131 1.16 0.62 -10.26
C GLY A 131 2.44 0.86 -11.04
N GLU A 132 2.39 1.63 -12.12
CA GLU A 132 3.54 2.01 -12.94
C GLU A 132 4.59 2.78 -12.11
N ILE A 133 4.16 3.82 -11.39
CA ILE A 133 5.04 4.62 -10.54
C ILE A 133 5.70 3.75 -9.47
N ASN A 134 4.93 2.98 -8.73
CA ASN A 134 5.46 2.13 -7.67
C ASN A 134 6.44 1.08 -8.20
N SER A 135 6.19 0.52 -9.38
CA SER A 135 7.07 -0.47 -10.01
C SER A 135 8.38 0.13 -10.56
N SER A 136 8.43 1.42 -10.84
CA SER A 136 9.63 2.12 -11.28
C SER A 136 10.60 2.48 -10.14
N MET A 137 10.16 2.43 -8.89
CA MET A 137 10.95 2.88 -7.74
C MET A 137 12.22 2.07 -7.46
N PRO A 138 12.29 0.75 -7.67
CA PRO A 138 13.56 0.02 -7.54
C PRO A 138 14.65 0.58 -8.46
N ASP A 139 14.34 0.87 -9.73
CA ASP A 139 15.28 1.44 -10.67
C ASP A 139 15.69 2.85 -10.24
N TYR A 140 14.78 3.65 -9.73
CA TYR A 140 15.09 4.94 -9.15
C TYR A 140 16.12 4.81 -8.01
N VAL A 141 15.95 3.87 -7.08
CA VAL A 141 16.89 3.63 -5.97
C VAL A 141 18.26 3.21 -6.47
N VAL A 142 18.32 2.31 -7.48
CA VAL A 142 19.58 1.89 -8.10
C VAL A 142 20.29 3.09 -8.76
N ASN A 143 19.56 3.91 -9.50
CA ASN A 143 20.09 5.11 -10.13
C ASN A 143 20.63 6.12 -9.10
N GLN A 144 19.91 6.34 -7.99
CA GLN A 144 20.37 7.21 -6.90
C GLN A 144 21.64 6.66 -6.23
N THR A 145 21.72 5.34 -6.04
CA THR A 145 22.92 4.67 -5.52
C THR A 145 24.13 4.89 -6.46
N SER A 146 23.91 4.71 -7.76
CA SER A 146 24.93 4.95 -8.76
C SER A 146 25.42 6.40 -8.75
N ASN A 147 24.48 7.36 -8.71
CA ASN A 147 24.81 8.79 -8.64
C ASN A 147 25.57 9.15 -7.37
N ALA A 148 25.20 8.57 -6.22
CA ALA A 148 25.88 8.78 -4.95
C ALA A 148 27.33 8.24 -5.00
N LEU A 149 27.53 7.04 -5.53
CA LEU A 149 28.87 6.46 -5.70
C LEU A 149 29.74 7.30 -6.66
N ASN A 150 29.14 7.76 -7.77
CA ASN A 150 29.84 8.56 -8.76
C ASN A 150 30.37 9.90 -8.19
N LYS A 151 29.64 10.52 -7.25
CA LYS A 151 30.13 11.72 -6.53
C LYS A 151 31.44 11.49 -5.78
N PHE A 152 31.73 10.24 -5.41
CA PHE A 152 32.99 9.83 -4.75
C PHE A 152 33.97 9.14 -5.70
N GLY A 153 33.75 9.23 -7.02
CA GLY A 153 34.60 8.59 -8.02
C GLY A 153 34.57 7.05 -7.99
N LYS A 154 33.53 6.45 -7.42
CA LYS A 154 33.36 4.99 -7.29
C LYS A 154 32.40 4.46 -8.36
N PRO A 155 32.79 3.44 -9.16
CA PRO A 155 31.85 2.79 -10.06
C PRO A 155 30.85 1.92 -9.29
N LEU A 156 29.64 1.74 -9.82
CA LEU A 156 28.66 0.80 -9.26
C LEU A 156 29.19 -0.65 -9.32
N LYS A 157 29.83 -1.01 -10.44
CA LYS A 157 30.45 -2.33 -10.63
C LYS A 157 31.55 -2.56 -9.60
N ASN A 158 31.46 -3.67 -8.88
CA ASN A 158 32.37 -4.10 -7.80
C ASN A 158 32.28 -3.27 -6.52
N SER A 159 31.35 -2.34 -6.39
CA SER A 159 31.08 -1.67 -5.12
C SER A 159 30.38 -2.61 -4.16
N LYS A 160 30.76 -2.56 -2.89
CA LYS A 160 30.07 -3.27 -1.81
C LYS A 160 28.93 -2.37 -1.28
N VAL A 161 27.70 -2.86 -1.36
CA VAL A 161 26.51 -2.16 -0.89
C VAL A 161 25.87 -2.98 0.24
N LEU A 162 25.65 -2.36 1.39
CA LEU A 162 24.93 -2.97 2.51
C LEU A 162 23.46 -2.54 2.45
N ILE A 163 22.55 -3.52 2.36
CA ILE A 163 21.12 -3.31 2.47
C ILE A 163 20.70 -3.56 3.91
N LEU A 164 20.11 -2.54 4.55
CA LEU A 164 19.57 -2.63 5.91
C LEU A 164 18.06 -2.94 5.81
N GLY A 165 17.68 -4.17 6.12
CA GLY A 165 16.33 -4.68 5.98
C GLY A 165 16.38 -6.21 6.03
N ILE A 166 15.54 -6.93 5.38
CA ILE A 166 14.91 -6.77 4.07
C ILE A 166 13.37 -6.89 4.07
N SER A 167 12.77 -7.19 5.23
CA SER A 167 11.32 -7.28 5.31
C SER A 167 10.64 -5.98 4.87
N TYR A 168 9.51 -6.11 4.21
CA TYR A 168 8.73 -4.96 3.72
C TYR A 168 8.07 -4.14 4.84
N LYS A 169 8.07 -4.64 6.08
CA LYS A 169 7.45 -3.99 7.22
C LYS A 169 8.23 -4.28 8.51
N LYS A 170 8.17 -3.33 9.45
CA LYS A 170 8.79 -3.48 10.78
C LYS A 170 8.17 -4.65 11.56
N ASN A 171 8.99 -5.36 12.33
CA ASN A 171 8.57 -6.41 13.28
C ASN A 171 7.86 -7.60 12.60
N ILE A 172 8.28 -7.95 11.41
CA ILE A 172 7.89 -9.18 10.71
C ILE A 172 9.10 -9.82 10.06
N ASP A 173 9.01 -11.11 9.83
CA ASP A 173 10.02 -11.97 9.18
C ASP A 173 9.63 -12.34 7.73
N ASP A 174 8.56 -11.75 7.21
CA ASP A 174 8.06 -11.94 5.85
C ASP A 174 8.85 -11.06 4.87
N ILE A 175 9.51 -11.68 3.87
CA ILE A 175 10.40 -11.09 2.87
C ILE A 175 9.98 -11.42 1.44
#